data_2bab673d15fa11fe624acb00afc75137
#
_entry.id   2bab673d15fa11fe624acb00afc75137
#
_cell.length_a   1.000
_cell.length_b   1.000
_cell.length_c   1.000
_cell.angle_alpha   90.00
_cell.angle_beta   90.00
_cell.angle_gamma   90.00
#
_symmetry.space_group_name_H-M   'P 1'
#
loop_
_entity.id
_entity.type
_entity.pdbx_description
1 polymer ?
#
loop_
_entity_poly.entity_id
_entity_poly.type
_entity_poly.pdbx_seq_one_letter_code
_entity_poly.pdbx_strand_id
1 'polypeptide(L)'
;GGSRFDGLVISEVMAANNSAVPDENGEFSDWLELYNGTGADLDMEGVMITNRTDRITFPFPSYTLKAGERVIVFASDSYQLDPSKPFHGKFKISSAGDHLYLYDPDMYLIDELATPTLTADTSYALTGIDEDGVRHYETTTYYSPGYENTEEGFVEYRSANSVESGALVINEVCPDPKVGIPD
;
A
#
# COMPACT_ATOMS: atom_id res chain seq x y z
N GLY A 1 9.50 -26.09 9.82
CA GLY A 1 9.96 -24.88 9.27
C GLY A 1 8.86 -24.05 8.69
N GLY A 2 9.12 -22.82 8.60
CA GLY A 2 8.19 -21.85 8.07
C GLY A 2 8.25 -21.78 6.57
N SER A 3 7.29 -21.04 6.03
CA SER A 3 7.26 -20.69 4.64
C SER A 3 8.25 -19.54 4.38
N ARG A 4 8.76 -19.44 3.15
CA ARG A 4 9.58 -18.29 2.76
C ARG A 4 8.81 -16.97 2.84
N PHE A 5 7.49 -17.05 2.91
CA PHE A 5 6.63 -15.88 3.01
C PHE A 5 6.31 -15.48 4.46
N ASP A 6 6.84 -16.19 5.47
CA ASP A 6 6.59 -15.82 6.87
C ASP A 6 7.20 -14.44 7.15
N GLY A 7 6.35 -13.48 7.48
CA GLY A 7 6.74 -12.09 7.67
C GLY A 7 6.30 -11.15 6.56
N LEU A 8 5.73 -11.70 5.48
CA LEU A 8 5.05 -10.87 4.48
C LEU A 8 3.64 -10.59 5.01
N VAL A 9 3.30 -9.32 5.19
CA VAL A 9 2.06 -8.94 5.87
C VAL A 9 1.35 -7.83 5.12
N ILE A 10 0.02 -7.77 5.31
CA ILE A 10 -0.77 -6.61 4.89
C ILE A 10 -0.50 -5.53 5.93
N SER A 11 0.10 -4.43 5.51
CA SER A 11 0.60 -3.41 6.44
C SER A 11 -0.26 -2.16 6.50
N GLU A 12 -1.03 -1.88 5.46
CA GLU A 12 -1.90 -0.70 5.46
C GLU A 12 -3.01 -0.87 4.43
N VAL A 13 -4.22 -0.38 4.76
CA VAL A 13 -5.38 -0.48 3.87
C VAL A 13 -6.15 0.83 3.93
N MET A 14 -6.54 1.35 2.77
CA MET A 14 -7.44 2.52 2.69
C MET A 14 -8.62 2.16 1.79
N ALA A 15 -9.82 2.12 2.40
CA ALA A 15 -11.03 1.66 1.71
C ALA A 15 -11.94 2.82 1.24
N ALA A 16 -11.59 4.06 1.56
CA ALA A 16 -12.35 5.22 1.12
C ALA A 16 -11.36 6.33 0.78
N ASN A 17 -10.61 6.08 -0.30
CA ASN A 17 -9.58 7.01 -0.78
C ASN A 17 -10.25 8.04 -1.68
N ASN A 18 -10.67 9.16 -1.09
CA ASN A 18 -11.40 10.20 -1.82
C ASN A 18 -10.45 11.26 -2.38
N SER A 19 -9.39 11.60 -1.65
CA SER A 19 -8.47 12.66 -2.07
C SER A 19 -7.06 12.49 -1.49
N ALA A 20 -6.76 11.32 -0.91
CA ALA A 20 -5.51 11.15 -0.17
C ALA A 20 -4.36 10.67 -1.05
N VAL A 21 -4.55 9.58 -1.79
CA VAL A 21 -3.47 8.91 -2.50
C VAL A 21 -3.89 8.71 -3.96
N PRO A 22 -3.44 9.58 -4.87
CA PRO A 22 -3.75 9.41 -6.29
C PRO A 22 -2.90 8.29 -6.89
N ASP A 23 -3.44 7.64 -7.92
CA ASP A 23 -2.67 6.71 -8.73
C ASP A 23 -1.94 7.47 -9.84
N GLU A 24 -1.33 6.72 -10.77
CA GLU A 24 -0.53 7.30 -11.87
C GLU A 24 -1.36 8.17 -12.80
N ASN A 25 -2.68 8.04 -12.78
CA ASN A 25 -3.59 8.81 -13.62
C ASN A 25 -4.26 9.95 -12.86
N GLY A 26 -3.89 10.15 -11.60
CA GLY A 26 -4.50 11.17 -10.75
C GLY A 26 -5.86 10.74 -10.21
N GLU A 27 -6.20 9.45 -10.31
CA GLU A 27 -7.48 8.93 -9.82
C GLU A 27 -7.32 8.33 -8.43
N PHE A 28 -8.40 8.31 -7.68
CA PHE A 28 -8.39 7.84 -6.29
C PHE A 28 -9.16 6.53 -6.21
N SER A 29 -8.46 5.46 -5.86
CA SER A 29 -9.03 4.13 -5.68
C SER A 29 -8.65 3.61 -4.30
N ASP A 30 -9.42 2.67 -3.78
CA ASP A 30 -9.02 1.93 -2.60
C ASP A 30 -7.64 1.31 -2.83
N TRP A 31 -6.87 1.08 -1.78
CA TRP A 31 -5.57 0.45 -1.93
C TRP A 31 -5.17 -0.31 -0.68
N LEU A 32 -4.24 -1.23 -0.86
CA LEU A 32 -3.59 -1.91 0.24
C LEU A 32 -2.09 -1.94 0.01
N GLU A 33 -1.37 -2.13 1.11
CA GLU A 33 0.08 -2.20 1.11
C GLU A 33 0.51 -3.53 1.70
N LEU A 34 1.52 -4.16 1.08
CA LEU A 34 2.21 -5.29 1.66
C LEU A 34 3.61 -4.85 2.10
N TYR A 35 4.04 -5.37 3.23
CA TYR A 35 5.37 -5.13 3.77
C TYR A 35 6.14 -6.45 3.84
N ASN A 36 7.36 -6.46 3.30
CA ASN A 36 8.23 -7.64 3.37
C ASN A 36 9.08 -7.60 4.63
N GLY A 37 8.55 -8.19 5.70
CA GLY A 37 9.27 -8.33 6.97
C GLY A 37 9.94 -9.70 7.13
N THR A 38 10.17 -10.44 6.03
CA THR A 38 10.75 -11.78 6.11
C THR A 38 12.26 -11.78 6.38
N GLY A 39 12.93 -10.66 6.12
CA GLY A 39 14.38 -10.57 6.23
C GLY A 39 15.13 -10.98 4.97
N ALA A 40 14.42 -11.38 3.91
CA ALA A 40 15.02 -11.77 2.63
C ALA A 40 14.20 -11.19 1.47
N ASP A 41 14.84 -11.04 0.32
CA ASP A 41 14.15 -10.63 -0.88
C ASP A 41 13.16 -11.73 -1.30
N LEU A 42 11.98 -11.34 -1.75
CA LEU A 42 10.92 -12.27 -2.15
C LEU A 42 10.63 -12.16 -3.64
N ASP A 43 10.61 -13.32 -4.30
CA ASP A 43 9.98 -13.44 -5.61
C ASP A 43 8.48 -13.54 -5.38
N MET A 44 7.76 -12.52 -5.82
CA MET A 44 6.31 -12.40 -5.59
C MET A 44 5.47 -13.11 -6.64
N GLU A 45 6.08 -13.67 -7.68
CA GLU A 45 5.32 -14.29 -8.77
C GLU A 45 4.35 -15.32 -8.22
N GLY A 46 3.06 -15.17 -8.57
CA GLY A 46 2.01 -16.09 -8.14
C GLY A 46 1.43 -15.83 -6.77
N VAL A 47 1.98 -14.90 -5.99
CA VAL A 47 1.33 -14.47 -4.74
C VAL A 47 0.03 -13.77 -5.12
N MET A 48 -1.04 -14.03 -4.38
CA MET A 48 -2.38 -13.60 -4.76
C MET A 48 -3.05 -12.83 -3.63
N ILE A 49 -3.72 -11.75 -4.02
CA ILE A 49 -4.56 -10.96 -3.10
C ILE A 49 -6.00 -11.15 -3.51
N THR A 50 -6.88 -11.33 -2.55
CA THR A 50 -8.32 -11.35 -2.81
C THR A 50 -9.09 -10.90 -1.57
N ASN A 51 -10.27 -10.32 -1.81
CA ASN A 51 -11.27 -10.11 -0.75
C ASN A 51 -12.46 -11.05 -0.95
N ARG A 52 -12.29 -12.07 -1.79
CA ARG A 52 -13.33 -13.06 -2.08
C ARG A 52 -12.75 -14.45 -1.97
N THR A 53 -13.55 -15.39 -1.46
CA THR A 53 -13.11 -16.78 -1.33
C THR A 53 -13.38 -17.59 -2.60
N ASP A 54 -14.11 -17.01 -3.57
CA ASP A 54 -14.52 -17.72 -4.77
C ASP A 54 -13.70 -17.35 -6.01
N ARG A 55 -12.75 -16.40 -5.91
CA ARG A 55 -11.91 -16.02 -7.05
C ARG A 55 -10.71 -15.20 -6.61
N ILE A 56 -9.71 -15.18 -7.49
CA ILE A 56 -8.51 -14.35 -7.33
C ILE A 56 -8.79 -12.99 -7.95
N THR A 57 -8.42 -11.94 -7.25
CA THR A 57 -8.66 -10.57 -7.72
C THR A 57 -7.39 -9.82 -8.04
N PHE A 58 -6.21 -10.30 -7.58
CA PHE A 58 -4.92 -9.77 -8.00
C PHE A 58 -3.84 -10.84 -7.85
N PRO A 59 -3.30 -11.37 -8.97
CA PRO A 59 -2.11 -12.21 -8.94
C PRO A 59 -0.87 -11.36 -9.23
N PHE A 60 0.19 -11.49 -8.44
CA PHE A 60 1.44 -10.82 -8.75
C PHE A 60 2.09 -11.44 -9.97
N PRO A 61 2.59 -10.60 -10.89
CA PRO A 61 3.49 -11.07 -11.96
C PRO A 61 4.88 -11.33 -11.37
N SER A 62 5.84 -11.65 -12.22
CA SER A 62 7.24 -11.72 -11.80
C SER A 62 7.65 -10.36 -11.24
N TYR A 63 8.01 -10.32 -9.96
CA TYR A 63 8.31 -9.07 -9.26
C TYR A 63 9.07 -9.40 -7.99
N THR A 64 10.16 -8.70 -7.73
CA THR A 64 10.95 -8.89 -6.51
C THR A 64 10.59 -7.80 -5.51
N LEU A 65 10.12 -8.20 -4.33
CA LEU A 65 9.92 -7.31 -3.21
C LEU A 65 11.08 -7.51 -2.25
N LYS A 66 11.95 -6.52 -2.15
CA LYS A 66 13.17 -6.65 -1.35
C LYS A 66 12.85 -6.66 0.14
N ALA A 67 13.77 -7.21 0.92
CA ALA A 67 13.63 -7.21 2.38
C ALA A 67 13.43 -5.77 2.88
N GLY A 68 12.39 -5.57 3.69
CA GLY A 68 12.07 -4.26 4.25
C GLY A 68 11.32 -3.33 3.31
N GLU A 69 11.04 -3.76 2.08
CA GLU A 69 10.28 -2.93 1.13
C GLU A 69 8.78 -3.10 1.27
N ARG A 70 8.07 -2.12 0.76
CA ARG A 70 6.61 -2.08 0.70
C ARG A 70 6.16 -1.99 -0.74
N VAL A 71 5.02 -2.60 -1.06
CA VAL A 71 4.41 -2.50 -2.38
C VAL A 71 2.93 -2.19 -2.21
N ILE A 72 2.44 -1.28 -3.07
CA ILE A 72 1.04 -0.84 -3.05
C ILE A 72 0.31 -1.52 -4.21
N VAL A 73 -0.91 -1.96 -3.94
CA VAL A 73 -1.83 -2.45 -4.97
C VAL A 73 -3.11 -1.64 -4.87
N PHE A 74 -3.45 -0.94 -5.95
CA PHE A 74 -4.71 -0.22 -6.02
C PHE A 74 -5.84 -1.19 -6.35
N ALA A 75 -6.93 -1.09 -5.60
CA ALA A 75 -8.13 -1.89 -5.85
C ALA A 75 -9.08 -1.04 -6.69
N SER A 76 -8.77 -0.94 -7.98
CA SER A 76 -9.44 -0.01 -8.91
C SER A 76 -10.44 -0.70 -9.83
N ASP A 77 -10.72 -1.98 -9.59
CA ASP A 77 -11.62 -2.81 -10.40
C ASP A 77 -11.12 -2.98 -11.84
N SER A 78 -9.82 -2.93 -12.04
CA SER A 78 -9.18 -3.23 -13.31
C SER A 78 -7.79 -3.78 -13.04
N TYR A 79 -7.22 -4.49 -14.04
CA TYR A 79 -5.88 -5.06 -13.89
C TYR A 79 -4.83 -4.17 -14.50
N GLN A 80 -3.74 -3.97 -13.75
CA GLN A 80 -2.48 -3.45 -14.23
C GLN A 80 -1.38 -4.30 -13.60
N LEU A 81 -0.76 -5.19 -14.34
CA LEU A 81 0.18 -6.18 -13.83
C LEU A 81 1.61 -5.96 -14.33
N ASP A 82 1.87 -4.88 -15.07
CA ASP A 82 3.22 -4.52 -15.50
C ASP A 82 4.00 -3.99 -14.29
N PRO A 83 5.08 -4.66 -13.86
CA PRO A 83 5.79 -4.26 -12.63
C PRO A 83 6.54 -2.94 -12.76
N SER A 84 6.63 -2.35 -13.95
CA SER A 84 7.23 -1.02 -14.12
C SER A 84 6.23 0.10 -13.81
N LYS A 85 4.98 -0.25 -13.51
CA LYS A 85 3.91 0.72 -13.20
C LYS A 85 3.26 0.34 -11.88
N PRO A 86 2.53 1.27 -11.24
CA PRO A 86 1.75 0.92 -10.05
C PRO A 86 0.77 -0.21 -10.35
N PHE A 87 0.67 -1.15 -9.44
CA PHE A 87 -0.21 -2.30 -9.60
C PHE A 87 -1.67 -1.95 -9.36
N HIS A 88 -2.56 -2.54 -10.15
CA HIS A 88 -4.00 -2.43 -9.97
C HIS A 88 -4.63 -3.81 -9.99
N GLY A 89 -5.59 -4.05 -9.11
CA GLY A 89 -6.31 -5.31 -9.01
C GLY A 89 -7.80 -5.14 -9.31
N LYS A 90 -8.42 -6.24 -9.74
CA LYS A 90 -9.82 -6.23 -10.16
C LYS A 90 -10.74 -6.48 -8.98
N PHE A 91 -10.70 -5.57 -8.02
CA PHE A 91 -11.56 -5.61 -6.84
C PHE A 91 -11.69 -4.20 -6.26
N LYS A 92 -12.56 -4.06 -5.29
CA LYS A 92 -12.70 -2.87 -4.46
C LYS A 92 -12.74 -3.32 -3.02
N ILE A 93 -12.43 -2.42 -2.11
CA ILE A 93 -12.42 -2.72 -0.67
C ILE A 93 -13.59 -1.98 -0.04
N SER A 94 -14.44 -2.71 0.69
CA SER A 94 -15.62 -2.12 1.31
C SER A 94 -15.22 -1.21 2.47
N SER A 95 -15.69 0.03 2.46
CA SER A 95 -15.45 0.97 3.56
C SER A 95 -16.26 0.61 4.81
N ALA A 96 -17.29 -0.20 4.66
CA ALA A 96 -18.08 -0.68 5.81
C ALA A 96 -17.38 -1.81 6.56
N GLY A 97 -16.28 -2.31 6.02
CA GLY A 97 -15.51 -3.41 6.53
C GLY A 97 -15.39 -4.50 5.49
N ASP A 98 -14.21 -5.10 5.40
CA ASP A 98 -13.93 -6.14 4.42
C ASP A 98 -12.98 -7.17 5.04
N HIS A 99 -12.76 -8.26 4.32
CA HIS A 99 -11.81 -9.29 4.74
C HIS A 99 -10.84 -9.52 3.57
N LEU A 100 -9.56 -9.28 3.81
CA LEU A 100 -8.52 -9.39 2.80
C LEU A 100 -7.69 -10.63 3.07
N TYR A 101 -7.35 -11.36 2.00
CA TYR A 101 -6.57 -12.59 2.06
C TYR A 101 -5.36 -12.48 1.15
N LEU A 102 -4.24 -12.99 1.65
CA LEU A 102 -2.98 -13.07 0.91
C LEU A 102 -2.56 -14.54 0.85
N TYR A 103 -2.48 -15.08 -0.37
CA TYR A 103 -2.14 -16.49 -0.59
C TYR A 103 -0.81 -16.62 -1.31
N ASP A 104 -0.08 -17.69 -1.02
CA ASP A 104 1.12 -18.03 -1.75
C ASP A 104 0.76 -18.69 -3.08
N PRO A 105 1.76 -18.96 -3.96
CA PRO A 105 1.46 -19.57 -5.26
C PRO A 105 0.83 -20.96 -5.19
N ASP A 106 0.94 -21.64 -4.06
CA ASP A 106 0.35 -22.95 -3.85
C ASP A 106 -0.98 -22.88 -3.10
N MET A 107 -1.53 -21.67 -2.96
CA MET A 107 -2.83 -21.40 -2.32
C MET A 107 -2.83 -21.62 -0.82
N TYR A 108 -1.67 -21.56 -0.18
CA TYR A 108 -1.61 -21.51 1.27
C TYR A 108 -1.73 -20.06 1.75
N LEU A 109 -2.47 -19.87 2.82
CA LEU A 109 -2.71 -18.55 3.39
C LEU A 109 -1.41 -18.01 3.98
N ILE A 110 -1.00 -16.81 3.52
CA ILE A 110 0.15 -16.09 4.09
C ILE A 110 -0.34 -15.16 5.19
N ASP A 111 -1.39 -14.41 4.91
CA ASP A 111 -1.92 -13.41 5.83
C ASP A 111 -3.38 -13.15 5.54
N GLU A 112 -4.10 -12.66 6.53
CA GLU A 112 -5.48 -12.20 6.35
C GLU A 112 -5.71 -11.03 7.30
N LEU A 113 -6.63 -10.16 6.91
CA LEU A 113 -6.93 -8.97 7.70
C LEU A 113 -8.40 -8.60 7.53
N ALA A 114 -9.10 -8.54 8.66
CA ALA A 114 -10.46 -8.01 8.69
C ALA A 114 -10.36 -6.51 8.99
N THR A 115 -10.89 -5.67 8.11
CA THR A 115 -10.86 -4.23 8.32
C THR A 115 -12.14 -3.77 8.99
N PRO A 116 -12.05 -2.75 9.86
CA PRO A 116 -13.25 -2.12 10.44
C PRO A 116 -13.87 -1.18 9.41
N THR A 117 -14.96 -0.50 9.79
CA THR A 117 -15.48 0.62 9.02
C THR A 117 -14.41 1.69 8.94
N LEU A 118 -14.13 2.17 7.73
CA LEU A 118 -13.11 3.19 7.48
C LEU A 118 -13.76 4.41 6.85
N THR A 119 -13.50 5.57 7.45
CA THR A 119 -14.01 6.84 6.92
C THR A 119 -13.09 7.36 5.82
N ALA A 120 -13.53 8.43 5.15
CA ALA A 120 -12.80 8.99 4.01
C ALA A 120 -11.36 9.35 4.38
N ASP A 121 -10.42 8.93 3.54
CA ASP A 121 -8.99 9.27 3.64
C ASP A 121 -8.36 8.83 4.96
N THR A 122 -8.92 7.79 5.57
CA THR A 122 -8.41 7.18 6.79
C THR A 122 -7.96 5.77 6.45
N SER A 123 -6.76 5.38 6.89
CA SER A 123 -6.25 4.04 6.67
C SER A 123 -6.29 3.20 7.95
N TYR A 124 -6.18 1.89 7.77
CA TYR A 124 -6.02 0.90 8.83
C TYR A 124 -4.60 0.38 8.71
N ALA A 125 -3.75 0.68 9.69
CA ALA A 125 -2.31 0.52 9.56
C ALA A 125 -1.73 -0.34 10.68
N LEU A 126 -0.80 -1.22 10.31
CA LEU A 126 -0.05 -2.05 11.25
C LEU A 126 0.90 -1.16 12.04
N THR A 127 0.71 -1.11 13.36
CA THR A 127 1.52 -0.26 14.24
C THR A 127 2.57 -1.04 15.02
N GLY A 128 2.43 -2.35 15.11
CA GLY A 128 3.42 -3.17 15.79
C GLY A 128 3.00 -4.62 15.88
N ILE A 129 3.98 -5.45 16.20
CA ILE A 129 3.77 -6.88 16.45
C ILE A 129 4.32 -7.12 17.86
N ASP A 130 3.48 -7.68 18.73
CA ASP A 130 3.90 -7.87 20.12
C ASP A 130 4.75 -9.14 20.25
N GLU A 131 5.19 -9.42 21.47
CA GLU A 131 6.10 -10.55 21.75
C GLU A 131 5.45 -11.90 21.51
N ASP A 132 4.12 -11.95 21.46
CA ASP A 132 3.38 -13.17 21.15
C ASP A 132 3.11 -13.31 19.66
N GLY A 133 3.60 -12.38 18.84
CA GLY A 133 3.40 -12.39 17.40
C GLY A 133 2.06 -11.81 16.96
N VAL A 134 1.30 -11.22 17.88
CA VAL A 134 0.00 -10.63 17.55
C VAL A 134 0.24 -9.26 16.91
N ARG A 135 -0.39 -9.05 15.77
CA ARG A 135 -0.27 -7.79 15.04
C ARG A 135 -1.35 -6.82 15.51
N HIS A 136 -0.93 -5.58 15.72
CA HIS A 136 -1.80 -4.51 16.18
C HIS A 136 -1.96 -3.49 15.08
N TYR A 137 -3.22 -3.18 14.74
CA TYR A 137 -3.56 -2.21 13.71
C TYR A 137 -4.38 -1.08 14.34
N GLU A 138 -4.23 0.12 13.77
CA GLU A 138 -5.01 1.29 14.20
C GLU A 138 -5.51 2.05 12.98
N THR A 139 -6.67 2.67 13.14
CA THR A 139 -7.14 3.64 12.13
C THR A 139 -6.34 4.92 12.30
N THR A 140 -5.97 5.54 11.18
CA THR A 140 -5.15 6.75 11.22
C THR A 140 -5.43 7.63 10.01
N THR A 141 -5.30 8.94 10.22
CA THR A 141 -5.28 9.91 9.13
C THR A 141 -3.85 10.14 8.63
N TYR A 142 -2.86 9.53 9.26
CA TYR A 142 -1.45 9.60 8.84
C TYR A 142 -1.13 8.45 7.88
N TYR A 143 -1.86 8.37 6.76
CA TYR A 143 -1.60 7.36 5.74
C TYR A 143 -0.17 7.54 5.20
N SER A 144 0.49 6.43 4.90
CA SER A 144 1.92 6.46 4.60
C SER A 144 2.32 5.40 3.56
N PRO A 145 1.65 5.34 2.38
CA PRO A 145 1.97 4.28 1.41
C PRO A 145 3.43 4.38 0.96
N GLY A 146 4.14 3.26 1.10
CA GLY A 146 5.55 3.17 0.76
C GLY A 146 6.50 3.53 1.88
N TYR A 147 6.00 4.04 2.99
CA TYR A 147 6.81 4.48 4.14
C TYR A 147 6.31 3.82 5.43
N GLU A 148 7.02 4.01 6.52
CA GLU A 148 6.63 3.45 7.81
C GLU A 148 5.27 4.00 8.25
N ASN A 149 4.52 3.18 8.98
CA ASN A 149 3.19 3.53 9.46
C ASN A 149 3.29 4.42 10.72
N THR A 150 3.78 5.63 10.53
CA THR A 150 4.02 6.62 11.56
C THR A 150 3.65 7.99 11.02
N GLU A 151 3.55 8.97 11.90
CA GLU A 151 3.36 10.36 11.45
C GLU A 151 4.53 10.80 10.59
N GLU A 152 5.76 10.39 10.92
CA GLU A 152 6.95 10.68 10.12
C GLU A 152 6.83 10.08 8.73
N GLY A 153 6.34 8.86 8.62
CA GLY A 153 6.11 8.21 7.34
C GLY A 153 5.09 8.95 6.50
N PHE A 154 4.03 9.46 7.13
CA PHE A 154 3.04 10.30 6.46
C PHE A 154 3.70 11.57 5.89
N VAL A 155 4.54 12.23 6.71
CA VAL A 155 5.24 13.44 6.26
C VAL A 155 6.16 13.12 5.09
N GLU A 156 6.88 12.00 5.16
CA GLU A 156 7.76 11.56 4.06
C GLU A 156 6.98 11.32 2.77
N TYR A 157 5.85 10.61 2.89
CA TYR A 157 4.99 10.37 1.73
C TYR A 157 4.50 11.69 1.12
N ARG A 158 3.98 12.57 1.95
CA ARG A 158 3.45 13.85 1.50
C ARG A 158 4.54 14.71 0.85
N SER A 159 5.72 14.74 1.43
CA SER A 159 6.84 15.51 0.89
C SER A 159 7.28 15.01 -0.48
N ALA A 160 7.40 13.68 -0.62
CA ALA A 160 7.83 13.08 -1.88
C ALA A 160 6.80 13.33 -2.99
N ASN A 161 5.51 13.31 -2.67
CA ASN A 161 4.45 13.40 -3.67
C ASN A 161 4.02 14.83 -3.96
N SER A 162 4.21 15.76 -3.02
CA SER A 162 3.90 17.17 -3.28
C SER A 162 4.88 17.79 -4.25
N VAL A 163 6.15 17.34 -4.28
CA VAL A 163 7.14 17.81 -5.23
C VAL A 163 6.72 17.45 -6.65
N GLU A 164 6.09 16.30 -6.83
CA GLU A 164 5.62 15.88 -8.15
C GLU A 164 4.41 16.68 -8.62
N SER A 165 3.56 17.09 -7.70
CA SER A 165 2.34 17.77 -8.07
C SER A 165 2.52 19.27 -8.20
N GLY A 166 3.59 19.81 -7.63
CA GLY A 166 3.79 21.25 -7.66
C GLY A 166 4.62 21.72 -8.80
N ALA A 167 4.60 21.54 -8.66
CA ALA A 167 4.96 22.16 -9.00
C ALA A 167 5.26 22.88 -8.75
N LEU A 168 5.15 22.61 -8.40
CA LEU A 168 5.36 23.18 -7.93
C LEU A 168 5.74 23.80 -7.45
N VAL A 169 5.84 23.76 -7.30
CA VAL A 169 6.03 24.35 -6.60
C VAL A 169 6.76 24.63 -6.17
N ILE A 170 7.12 24.69 -6.35
CA ILE A 170 7.61 25.24 -5.80
C ILE A 170 8.27 25.44 -5.47
N ASN A 171 8.45 25.24 -5.65
CA ASN A 171 8.91 25.90 -5.19
C ASN A 171 9.53 26.07 -4.90
N GLU A 172 9.79 25.82 -5.05
CA GLU A 172 10.17 26.44 -4.69
C GLU A 172 10.67 26.66 -4.49
N VAL A 173 11.03 26.25 -4.66
CA VAL A 173 11.33 26.93 -4.42
C VAL A 173 11.79 27.24 -4.59
N CYS A 174 12.19 26.97 -4.85
CA CYS A 174 12.36 27.90 -4.86
C CYS A 174 12.71 28.37 -5.14
N PRO A 175 13.16 28.19 -5.41
CA PRO A 175 13.26 29.15 -5.58
C PRO A 175 13.59 29.71 -5.90
N ASP A 176 13.78 29.43 -6.15
CA ASP A 176 13.78 30.55 -6.43
C ASP A 176 14.14 31.03 -6.72
N PRO A 177 14.42 30.83 -6.88
CA PRO A 177 14.40 31.82 -7.24
C PRO A 177 14.93 32.14 -7.70
N LYS A 178 15.16 32.04 -7.74
CA LYS A 178 15.16 32.93 -8.11
C LYS A 178 15.20 33.16 -8.43
N VAL A 179 15.16 32.54 -8.64
CA VAL A 179 14.71 33.32 -8.79
C VAL A 179 14.49 33.61 -9.15
N GLY A 180 14.60 33.34 -9.32
CA GLY A 180 13.99 34.15 -9.41
C GLY A 180 13.78 34.31 -9.72
N ILE A 181 13.67 34.29 -9.84
CA ILE A 181 13.15 35.01 -10.04
C ILE A 181 13.04 35.69 -10.19
N PRO A 182 13.09 35.82 -10.39
CA PRO A 182 12.86 36.67 -10.52
C PRO A 182 12.71 37.21 -10.48
N ASP A 183 12.79 37.20 -10.36
CA ASP A 183 12.46 37.90 -10.27
C ASP A 183 12.31 38.32 -10.38
#